data_2e33860495b902083aa3d8e5b181391f
#
_entry.id   2e33860495b902083aa3d8e5b181391f
#
_cell.length_a   1.000
_cell.length_b   1.000
_cell.length_c   1.000
_cell.angle_alpha   90.00
_cell.angle_beta   90.00
_cell.angle_gamma   90.00
#
_symmetry.space_group_name_H-M   'P 1'
#
loop_
_entity.id
_entity.type
_entity.pdbx_description
1 polymer ?
#
loop_
_entity_poly.entity_id
_entity_poly.type
_entity_poly.pdbx_seq_one_letter_code
_entity_poly.pdbx_strand_id
1 'polypeptide(L)'
;ERFTRLKTLGADYTEEAVVSRIAGGHRSSRQLRQRSGKVSLLIDIQNNIKAQQSAGYQRWATIENLKRAAATINFLTEHDIGSYEELVERCDAVAAASIRTRESLRDVEQQITDLTLLGKQIDTYRKLKPVYDRYKASKDKEKFLRGFESEIILFEAAAKEIKKAGLTKLPSAEKLKAELGGLSSRKTTLQAELRKIQQEEKEYDTIQQNLNILLSKPPISRNKEICY
;
A
#
# COMPACT_ATOMS: atom_id res chain seq x y z
N GLU A 1 52.03 5.93 16.23
CA GLU A 1 51.10 4.86 15.75
C GLU A 1 50.59 5.06 14.31
N ARG A 2 50.41 6.29 13.83
CA ARG A 2 49.99 6.55 12.43
C ARG A 2 51.08 6.29 11.39
N PHE A 3 52.36 6.45 11.75
CA PHE A 3 53.51 6.26 10.84
C PHE A 3 53.85 4.80 10.62
N THR A 4 53.59 3.91 11.57
CA THR A 4 53.84 2.47 11.44
C THR A 4 52.83 1.81 10.49
N ARG A 5 51.61 2.30 10.38
CA ARG A 5 50.60 1.77 9.45
C ARG A 5 50.91 2.06 7.98
N LEU A 6 51.58 3.16 7.67
CA LEU A 6 52.01 3.51 6.31
C LEU A 6 53.20 2.68 5.81
N LYS A 7 54.10 2.24 6.71
CA LYS A 7 55.25 1.36 6.37
C LYS A 7 54.80 -0.09 6.09
N THR A 8 53.77 -0.58 6.74
CA THR A 8 53.21 -1.91 6.48
C THR A 8 52.33 -1.97 5.23
N LEU A 9 51.78 -0.86 4.76
CA LEU A 9 51.00 -0.77 3.53
C LEU A 9 51.85 -0.89 2.26
N GLY A 10 53.18 -0.57 2.31
CA GLY A 10 54.07 -0.63 1.18
C GLY A 10 54.70 -2.03 0.92
N ALA A 11 54.68 -2.93 1.90
CA ALA A 11 55.30 -4.25 1.79
C ALA A 11 54.34 -5.35 1.23
N ASP A 12 53.04 -5.09 1.17
CA ASP A 12 52.04 -6.13 0.85
C ASP A 12 51.36 -5.93 -0.53
N TYR A 13 51.88 -5.06 -1.38
CA TYR A 13 51.38 -4.89 -2.74
C TYR A 13 52.17 -5.70 -3.77
N THR A 14 52.29 -7.01 -3.55
CA THR A 14 52.59 -7.92 -4.66
C THR A 14 51.28 -8.21 -5.43
N GLU A 15 51.37 -8.39 -6.75
CA GLU A 15 50.21 -8.69 -7.60
C GLU A 15 49.38 -9.86 -7.05
N GLU A 16 50.03 -10.88 -6.47
CA GLU A 16 49.41 -12.03 -5.84
C GLU A 16 48.59 -11.66 -4.58
N ALA A 17 49.05 -10.71 -3.76
CA ALA A 17 48.34 -10.27 -2.57
C ALA A 17 47.11 -9.44 -2.93
N VAL A 18 47.16 -8.68 -4.02
CA VAL A 18 45.99 -7.92 -4.56
C VAL A 18 44.97 -8.88 -5.15
N VAL A 19 45.41 -9.88 -5.93
CA VAL A 19 44.53 -10.90 -6.50
C VAL A 19 43.87 -11.76 -5.42
N SER A 20 44.61 -12.15 -4.36
CA SER A 20 44.03 -12.92 -3.25
C SER A 20 43.05 -12.13 -2.40
N ARG A 21 43.24 -10.79 -2.25
CA ARG A 21 42.27 -9.89 -1.60
C ARG A 21 41.02 -9.65 -2.45
N ILE A 22 41.19 -9.59 -3.77
CA ILE A 22 40.04 -9.51 -4.72
C ILE A 22 39.30 -10.86 -4.73
N ALA A 23 39.99 -11.99 -4.75
CA ALA A 23 39.39 -13.32 -4.68
C ALA A 23 38.73 -13.63 -3.31
N GLY A 24 39.32 -13.12 -2.20
CA GLY A 24 38.72 -13.20 -0.86
C GLY A 24 37.52 -12.28 -0.67
N GLY A 25 37.31 -11.32 -1.57
CA GLY A 25 36.24 -10.34 -1.54
C GLY A 25 34.86 -10.88 -1.91
N HIS A 26 34.72 -12.16 -2.27
CA HIS A 26 33.41 -12.80 -2.56
C HIS A 26 32.47 -12.91 -1.35
N ARG A 27 32.87 -12.47 -0.17
CA ARG A 27 31.91 -12.27 0.96
C ARG A 27 31.05 -11.03 0.85
N SER A 28 31.39 -10.09 -0.05
CA SER A 28 30.65 -8.82 -0.14
C SER A 28 29.41 -8.87 -1.04
N SER A 29 29.38 -9.76 -2.03
CA SER A 29 28.23 -9.83 -2.95
C SER A 29 26.94 -10.33 -2.28
N ARG A 30 27.07 -11.18 -1.26
CA ARG A 30 25.91 -11.66 -0.47
C ARG A 30 25.43 -10.64 0.56
N GLN A 31 26.33 -9.78 1.07
CA GLN A 31 25.97 -8.70 2.00
C GLN A 31 25.48 -7.44 1.28
N LEU A 32 25.88 -7.22 0.05
CA LEU A 32 25.34 -6.16 -0.81
C LEU A 32 23.88 -6.44 -1.24
N ARG A 33 23.52 -7.72 -1.44
CA ARG A 33 22.13 -8.13 -1.73
C ARG A 33 21.17 -7.96 -0.54
N GLN A 34 21.64 -7.86 0.69
CA GLN A 34 20.79 -7.69 1.88
C GLN A 34 20.56 -6.23 2.28
N ARG A 35 21.13 -5.27 1.56
CA ARG A 35 20.85 -3.84 1.72
C ARG A 35 20.30 -3.26 0.43
N SER A 36 19.15 -3.74 -0.02
CA SER A 36 18.28 -2.92 -0.85
C SER A 36 17.86 -1.75 0.03
N GLY A 37 18.67 -0.70 0.01
CA GLY A 37 18.39 0.53 0.73
C GLY A 37 17.07 1.04 0.18
N LYS A 38 16.16 1.40 1.09
CA LYS A 38 14.89 2.02 0.74
C LYS A 38 15.11 3.05 -0.37
N VAL A 39 14.49 2.82 -1.52
CA VAL A 39 14.61 3.74 -2.66
C VAL A 39 14.04 5.08 -2.27
N SER A 40 14.79 6.14 -2.55
CA SER A 40 14.41 7.51 -2.21
C SER A 40 14.60 8.41 -3.42
N LEU A 41 13.75 9.44 -3.53
CA LEU A 41 13.79 10.39 -4.62
C LEU A 41 15.12 11.14 -4.66
N LEU A 42 15.67 11.35 -5.85
CA LEU A 42 16.87 12.17 -6.08
C LEU A 42 16.63 13.61 -5.61
N ILE A 43 17.66 14.21 -5.01
CA ILE A 43 17.64 15.60 -4.57
C ILE A 43 17.90 16.51 -5.78
N ASP A 44 17.03 17.45 -6.03
CA ASP A 44 17.28 18.50 -7.01
C ASP A 44 18.29 19.51 -6.44
N ILE A 45 19.56 19.33 -6.79
CA ILE A 45 20.65 20.16 -6.28
C ILE A 45 20.62 21.56 -6.93
N GLN A 46 20.16 21.66 -8.17
CA GLN A 46 20.20 22.92 -8.93
C GLN A 46 19.17 23.93 -8.40
N ASN A 47 17.98 23.46 -8.05
CA ASN A 47 16.90 24.31 -7.53
C ASN A 47 16.83 24.35 -6.00
N ASN A 48 17.75 23.65 -5.30
CA ASN A 48 17.75 23.60 -3.85
C ASN A 48 18.54 24.79 -3.26
N ILE A 49 17.83 25.70 -2.60
CA ILE A 49 18.41 26.91 -1.97
C ILE A 49 19.57 26.56 -1.01
N LYS A 50 19.45 25.50 -0.22
CA LYS A 50 20.53 25.05 0.69
C LYS A 50 21.77 24.60 -0.06
N ALA A 51 21.60 23.97 -1.22
CA ALA A 51 22.72 23.55 -2.06
C ALA A 51 23.42 24.74 -2.72
N GLN A 52 22.68 25.81 -3.06
CA GLN A 52 23.22 27.04 -3.60
C GLN A 52 23.98 27.86 -2.56
N GLN A 53 23.56 27.81 -1.30
CA GLN A 53 24.15 28.60 -0.21
C GLN A 53 25.29 27.88 0.51
N SER A 54 25.44 26.57 0.38
CA SER A 54 26.41 25.78 1.12
C SER A 54 27.10 24.73 0.24
N ALA A 55 28.38 24.94 -0.04
CA ALA A 55 29.22 23.98 -0.76
C ALA A 55 29.32 22.62 -0.04
N GLY A 56 29.26 22.60 1.29
CA GLY A 56 29.23 21.38 2.08
C GLY A 56 27.96 20.58 1.85
N TYR A 57 26.79 21.25 1.84
CA TYR A 57 25.50 20.60 1.54
C TYR A 57 25.45 20.10 0.08
N GLN A 58 25.97 20.88 -0.87
CA GLN A 58 26.04 20.50 -2.28
C GLN A 58 26.82 19.19 -2.47
N ARG A 59 28.02 19.09 -1.85
CA ARG A 59 28.84 17.87 -1.89
C ARG A 59 28.12 16.67 -1.26
N TRP A 60 27.51 16.89 -0.11
CA TRP A 60 26.73 15.83 0.56
C TRP A 60 25.57 15.37 -0.33
N ALA A 61 24.78 16.29 -0.90
CA ALA A 61 23.65 15.97 -1.77
C ALA A 61 24.09 15.22 -3.04
N THR A 62 25.26 15.57 -3.59
CA THR A 62 25.84 14.83 -4.74
C THR A 62 26.16 13.39 -4.39
N ILE A 63 26.80 13.14 -3.25
CA ILE A 63 27.11 11.79 -2.76
C ILE A 63 25.82 11.01 -2.46
N GLU A 64 24.86 11.67 -1.84
CA GLU A 64 23.58 11.07 -1.53
C GLU A 64 22.79 10.69 -2.80
N ASN A 65 22.80 11.57 -3.82
CA ASN A 65 22.20 11.25 -5.12
C ASN A 65 22.87 10.06 -5.82
N LEU A 66 24.19 9.93 -5.70
CA LEU A 66 24.88 8.76 -6.24
C LEU A 66 24.40 7.45 -5.57
N LYS A 67 24.23 7.47 -4.24
CA LYS A 67 23.69 6.31 -3.51
C LYS A 67 22.25 5.99 -3.94
N ARG A 68 21.40 7.02 -4.11
CA ARG A 68 20.00 6.85 -4.54
C ARG A 68 19.90 6.35 -5.97
N ALA A 69 20.76 6.84 -6.86
CA ALA A 69 20.86 6.35 -8.23
C ALA A 69 21.29 4.87 -8.25
N ALA A 70 22.29 4.50 -7.45
CA ALA A 70 22.71 3.11 -7.31
C ALA A 70 21.57 2.22 -6.76
N ALA A 71 20.81 2.70 -5.76
CA ALA A 71 19.66 1.98 -5.24
C ALA A 71 18.55 1.81 -6.31
N THR A 72 18.33 2.82 -7.15
CA THR A 72 17.40 2.74 -8.30
C THR A 72 17.84 1.67 -9.28
N ILE A 73 19.12 1.64 -9.66
CA ILE A 73 19.66 0.63 -10.59
C ILE A 73 19.58 -0.79 -9.97
N ASN A 74 19.91 -0.92 -8.70
CA ASN A 74 19.80 -2.21 -8.01
C ASN A 74 18.35 -2.72 -7.99
N PHE A 75 17.38 -1.84 -7.71
CA PHE A 75 15.96 -2.19 -7.78
C PHE A 75 15.58 -2.71 -9.15
N LEU A 76 15.95 -2.01 -10.23
CA LEU A 76 15.65 -2.44 -11.60
C LEU A 76 16.25 -3.82 -11.90
N THR A 77 17.49 -4.05 -11.46
CA THR A 77 18.18 -5.32 -11.64
C THR A 77 17.54 -6.46 -10.81
N GLU A 78 17.12 -6.17 -9.57
CA GLU A 78 16.46 -7.16 -8.68
C GLU A 78 15.07 -7.57 -9.20
N HIS A 79 14.40 -6.67 -9.94
CA HIS A 79 13.07 -6.90 -10.51
C HIS A 79 13.10 -7.29 -12.00
N ASP A 80 14.32 -7.54 -12.56
CA ASP A 80 14.53 -7.89 -13.97
C ASP A 80 13.87 -6.90 -14.95
N ILE A 81 13.98 -5.58 -14.66
CA ILE A 81 13.45 -4.51 -15.50
C ILE A 81 14.60 -4.00 -16.38
N GLY A 82 14.55 -4.35 -17.68
CA GLY A 82 15.59 -4.04 -18.64
C GLY A 82 15.35 -2.76 -19.46
N SER A 83 14.12 -2.26 -19.51
CA SER A 83 13.75 -1.07 -20.28
C SER A 83 12.82 -0.13 -19.52
N TYR A 84 12.72 1.13 -20.02
CA TYR A 84 11.80 2.11 -19.44
C TYR A 84 10.34 1.71 -19.70
N GLU A 85 10.06 1.11 -20.85
CA GLU A 85 8.74 0.60 -21.23
C GLU A 85 8.27 -0.48 -20.25
N GLU A 86 9.14 -1.45 -19.93
CA GLU A 86 8.84 -2.48 -18.93
C GLU A 86 8.56 -1.87 -17.53
N LEU A 87 9.29 -0.82 -17.17
CA LEU A 87 9.02 -0.12 -15.90
C LEU A 87 7.62 0.51 -15.92
N VAL A 88 7.23 1.18 -17.02
CA VAL A 88 5.90 1.79 -17.16
C VAL A 88 4.81 0.72 -17.07
N GLU A 89 4.98 -0.41 -17.75
CA GLU A 89 4.04 -1.54 -17.69
C GLU A 89 3.89 -2.07 -16.24
N ARG A 90 5.00 -2.14 -15.49
CA ARG A 90 4.95 -2.55 -14.07
C ARG A 90 4.23 -1.51 -13.20
N CYS A 91 4.50 -0.23 -13.41
CA CYS A 91 3.79 0.86 -12.71
C CYS A 91 2.28 0.77 -12.97
N ASP A 92 1.88 0.61 -14.24
CA ASP A 92 0.48 0.49 -14.63
C ASP A 92 -0.18 -0.76 -14.03
N ALA A 93 0.53 -1.88 -14.00
CA ALA A 93 0.03 -3.12 -13.40
C ALA A 93 -0.22 -2.97 -11.89
N VAL A 94 0.69 -2.33 -11.16
CA VAL A 94 0.55 -2.06 -9.71
C VAL A 94 -0.58 -1.06 -9.46
N ALA A 95 -0.68 0.01 -10.26
CA ALA A 95 -1.78 0.97 -10.16
C ALA A 95 -3.14 0.30 -10.43
N ALA A 96 -3.24 -0.55 -11.45
CA ALA A 96 -4.45 -1.31 -11.73
C ALA A 96 -4.81 -2.29 -10.60
N ALA A 97 -3.82 -2.94 -9.97
CA ALA A 97 -4.03 -3.78 -8.79
C ALA A 97 -4.55 -2.97 -7.60
N SER A 98 -4.01 -1.76 -7.37
CA SER A 98 -4.47 -0.82 -6.34
C SER A 98 -5.95 -0.45 -6.54
N ILE A 99 -6.34 -0.13 -7.77
CA ILE A 99 -7.74 0.21 -8.11
C ILE A 99 -8.67 -0.98 -7.83
N ARG A 100 -8.33 -2.17 -8.37
CA ARG A 100 -9.14 -3.38 -8.16
C ARG A 100 -9.32 -3.75 -6.69
N THR A 101 -8.26 -3.61 -5.90
CA THR A 101 -8.32 -3.91 -4.46
C THR A 101 -9.19 -2.89 -3.71
N ARG A 102 -9.15 -1.60 -4.10
CA ARG A 102 -10.04 -0.56 -3.54
C ARG A 102 -11.50 -0.81 -3.89
N GLU A 103 -11.80 -1.22 -5.12
CA GLU A 103 -13.15 -1.60 -5.54
C GLU A 103 -13.67 -2.79 -4.73
N SER A 104 -12.88 -3.85 -4.63
CA SER A 104 -13.21 -5.02 -3.82
C SER A 104 -13.45 -4.67 -2.34
N LEU A 105 -12.65 -3.75 -1.79
CA LEU A 105 -12.83 -3.26 -0.42
C LEU A 105 -14.14 -2.51 -0.26
N ARG A 106 -14.48 -1.63 -1.21
CA ARG A 106 -15.75 -0.89 -1.23
C ARG A 106 -16.95 -1.83 -1.29
N ASP A 107 -16.88 -2.86 -2.15
CA ASP A 107 -17.96 -3.85 -2.27
C ASP A 107 -18.17 -4.61 -0.96
N VAL A 108 -17.09 -5.02 -0.28
CA VAL A 108 -17.19 -5.68 1.02
C VAL A 108 -17.76 -4.74 2.09
N GLU A 109 -17.37 -3.47 2.09
CA GLU A 109 -17.91 -2.46 3.02
C GLU A 109 -19.40 -2.22 2.80
N GLN A 110 -19.84 -2.19 1.53
CA GLN A 110 -21.24 -2.10 1.19
C GLN A 110 -22.02 -3.33 1.68
N GLN A 111 -21.50 -4.53 1.44
CA GLN A 111 -22.11 -5.77 1.92
C GLN A 111 -22.25 -5.81 3.45
N ILE A 112 -21.24 -5.34 4.19
CA ILE A 112 -21.30 -5.23 5.66
C ILE A 112 -22.42 -4.26 6.08
N THR A 113 -22.53 -3.12 5.40
CA THR A 113 -23.55 -2.12 5.68
C THR A 113 -24.95 -2.68 5.44
N ASP A 114 -25.15 -3.29 4.27
CA ASP A 114 -26.45 -3.86 3.87
C ASP A 114 -26.88 -4.99 4.81
N LEU A 115 -25.94 -5.90 5.14
CA LEU A 115 -26.22 -7.00 6.06
C LEU A 115 -26.49 -6.51 7.49
N THR A 116 -25.83 -5.44 7.93
CA THR A 116 -26.05 -4.82 9.23
C THR A 116 -27.43 -4.18 9.30
N LEU A 117 -27.83 -3.46 8.25
CA LEU A 117 -29.17 -2.85 8.14
C LEU A 117 -30.24 -3.94 8.12
N LEU A 118 -30.07 -4.96 7.31
CA LEU A 118 -30.98 -6.11 7.26
C LEU A 118 -31.11 -6.81 8.62
N GLY A 119 -30.00 -6.99 9.34
CA GLY A 119 -30.00 -7.53 10.69
C GLY A 119 -30.86 -6.72 11.65
N LYS A 120 -30.75 -5.37 11.61
CA LYS A 120 -31.58 -4.47 12.41
C LYS A 120 -33.09 -4.61 12.07
N GLN A 121 -33.40 -4.72 10.78
CA GLN A 121 -34.79 -4.92 10.35
C GLN A 121 -35.36 -6.28 10.82
N ILE A 122 -34.58 -7.34 10.75
CA ILE A 122 -34.98 -8.66 11.26
C ILE A 122 -35.20 -8.63 12.77
N ASP A 123 -34.33 -7.96 13.53
CA ASP A 123 -34.49 -7.82 14.98
C ASP A 123 -35.75 -7.01 15.33
N THR A 124 -36.01 -5.91 14.63
CA THR A 124 -37.22 -5.11 14.78
C THR A 124 -38.46 -5.94 14.48
N TYR A 125 -38.44 -6.65 13.36
CA TYR A 125 -39.53 -7.56 12.97
C TYR A 125 -39.82 -8.59 14.06
N ARG A 126 -38.79 -9.26 14.58
CA ARG A 126 -38.95 -10.29 15.63
C ARG A 126 -39.50 -9.72 16.93
N LYS A 127 -39.01 -8.56 17.34
CA LYS A 127 -39.45 -7.89 18.58
C LYS A 127 -40.90 -7.43 18.50
N LEU A 128 -41.32 -6.92 17.35
CA LEU A 128 -42.66 -6.33 17.19
C LEU A 128 -43.72 -7.31 16.69
N LYS A 129 -43.29 -8.50 16.20
CA LYS A 129 -44.23 -9.53 15.73
C LYS A 129 -45.30 -9.89 16.75
N PRO A 130 -45.07 -10.06 18.07
CA PRO A 130 -46.10 -10.35 19.04
C PRO A 130 -47.13 -9.23 19.18
N VAL A 131 -46.73 -7.96 18.98
CA VAL A 131 -47.62 -6.79 19.01
C VAL A 131 -48.52 -6.82 17.79
N TYR A 132 -47.94 -7.04 16.62
CA TYR A 132 -48.66 -7.13 15.36
C TYR A 132 -49.63 -8.30 15.29
N ASP A 133 -49.29 -9.46 15.84
CA ASP A 133 -50.14 -10.64 15.94
C ASP A 133 -51.37 -10.33 16.84
N ARG A 134 -51.18 -9.62 17.96
CA ARG A 134 -52.26 -9.11 18.81
C ARG A 134 -53.13 -8.10 18.13
N TYR A 135 -52.57 -7.18 17.34
CA TYR A 135 -53.32 -6.25 16.50
C TYR A 135 -54.24 -6.98 15.51
N LYS A 136 -53.71 -8.00 14.82
CA LYS A 136 -54.52 -8.83 13.90
C LYS A 136 -55.67 -9.54 14.58
N ALA A 137 -55.47 -10.05 15.81
CA ALA A 137 -56.43 -10.77 16.57
C ALA A 137 -57.44 -9.85 17.32
N SER A 138 -57.19 -8.56 17.40
CA SER A 138 -58.06 -7.59 18.09
C SER A 138 -59.39 -7.40 17.37
N LYS A 139 -60.46 -7.40 18.16
CA LYS A 139 -61.83 -7.07 17.66
C LYS A 139 -61.97 -5.56 17.36
N ASP A 140 -61.34 -4.69 18.14
CA ASP A 140 -61.32 -3.24 17.97
C ASP A 140 -59.92 -2.79 17.52
N LYS A 141 -59.74 -2.79 16.20
CA LYS A 141 -58.46 -2.45 15.57
C LYS A 141 -58.10 -0.98 15.72
N GLU A 142 -59.10 -0.08 15.73
CA GLU A 142 -58.83 1.36 15.86
C GLU A 142 -58.33 1.70 17.24
N LYS A 143 -58.92 1.16 18.29
CA LYS A 143 -58.48 1.37 19.67
C LYS A 143 -57.10 0.83 19.90
N PHE A 144 -56.81 -0.35 19.36
CA PHE A 144 -55.47 -0.97 19.44
C PHE A 144 -54.44 -0.16 18.68
N LEU A 145 -54.79 0.32 17.47
CA LEU A 145 -53.91 1.14 16.66
C LEU A 145 -53.52 2.45 17.38
N ARG A 146 -54.45 3.13 18.01
CA ARG A 146 -54.16 4.37 18.78
C ARG A 146 -53.14 4.16 19.90
N GLY A 147 -53.06 2.96 20.47
CA GLY A 147 -52.13 2.64 21.55
C GLY A 147 -50.76 2.13 21.10
N PHE A 148 -50.66 1.57 19.88
CA PHE A 148 -49.47 0.87 19.38
C PHE A 148 -49.14 1.24 17.93
N GLU A 149 -49.51 2.44 17.49
CA GLU A 149 -49.36 2.88 16.09
C GLU A 149 -47.90 2.84 15.62
N SER A 150 -46.99 3.36 16.45
CA SER A 150 -45.59 3.40 16.13
C SER A 150 -44.96 2.00 15.96
N GLU A 151 -45.34 1.07 16.82
CA GLU A 151 -44.87 -0.31 16.73
C GLU A 151 -45.40 -1.04 15.50
N ILE A 152 -46.65 -0.79 15.11
CA ILE A 152 -47.24 -1.40 13.93
C ILE A 152 -46.60 -0.84 12.67
N ILE A 153 -46.38 0.48 12.58
CA ILE A 153 -45.71 1.12 11.45
C ILE A 153 -44.26 0.60 11.31
N LEU A 154 -43.50 0.49 12.41
CA LEU A 154 -42.15 -0.03 12.42
C LEU A 154 -42.11 -1.49 11.99
N PHE A 155 -43.06 -2.31 12.44
CA PHE A 155 -43.17 -3.72 12.02
C PHE A 155 -43.44 -3.82 10.51
N GLU A 156 -44.39 -3.06 9.97
CA GLU A 156 -44.74 -3.10 8.54
C GLU A 156 -43.56 -2.61 7.68
N ALA A 157 -42.86 -1.56 8.12
CA ALA A 157 -41.65 -1.09 7.46
C ALA A 157 -40.55 -2.18 7.43
N ALA A 158 -40.31 -2.81 8.57
CA ALA A 158 -39.33 -3.90 8.66
C ALA A 158 -39.73 -5.09 7.78
N ALA A 159 -41.00 -5.48 7.79
CA ALA A 159 -41.51 -6.57 6.93
C ALA A 159 -41.34 -6.26 5.44
N LYS A 160 -41.57 -4.98 5.04
CA LYS A 160 -41.38 -4.52 3.66
C LYS A 160 -39.92 -4.62 3.21
N GLU A 161 -39.00 -4.17 4.06
CA GLU A 161 -37.55 -4.24 3.73
C GLU A 161 -37.04 -5.69 3.66
N ILE A 162 -37.47 -6.57 4.58
CA ILE A 162 -37.17 -8.01 4.54
C ILE A 162 -37.69 -8.66 3.26
N LYS A 163 -38.92 -8.29 2.83
CA LYS A 163 -39.51 -8.77 1.57
C LYS A 163 -38.73 -8.30 0.35
N LYS A 164 -38.30 -7.02 0.34
CA LYS A 164 -37.46 -6.47 -0.73
C LYS A 164 -36.12 -7.22 -0.85
N ALA A 165 -35.53 -7.62 0.27
CA ALA A 165 -34.31 -8.44 0.30
C ALA A 165 -34.53 -9.87 -0.21
N GLY A 166 -35.74 -10.26 -0.63
CA GLY A 166 -36.06 -11.57 -1.21
C GLY A 166 -35.98 -12.72 -0.23
N LEU A 167 -36.00 -12.46 1.07
CA LEU A 167 -35.87 -13.48 2.10
C LEU A 167 -37.20 -14.22 2.30
N THR A 168 -37.24 -15.48 1.90
CA THR A 168 -38.39 -16.38 2.17
C THR A 168 -38.38 -16.95 3.60
N LYS A 169 -37.18 -17.10 4.17
CA LYS A 169 -36.96 -17.51 5.57
C LYS A 169 -36.01 -16.55 6.25
N LEU A 170 -36.36 -16.12 7.45
CA LEU A 170 -35.51 -15.23 8.26
C LEU A 170 -34.27 -16.00 8.74
N PRO A 171 -33.05 -15.53 8.42
CA PRO A 171 -31.83 -16.15 8.91
C PRO A 171 -31.74 -16.04 10.43
N SER A 172 -31.08 -16.99 11.07
CA SER A 172 -30.83 -16.90 12.52
C SER A 172 -29.86 -15.76 12.84
N ALA A 173 -29.92 -15.22 14.05
CA ALA A 173 -28.99 -14.17 14.50
C ALA A 173 -27.53 -14.65 14.45
N GLU A 174 -27.30 -15.94 14.75
CA GLU A 174 -25.99 -16.58 14.69
C GLU A 174 -25.44 -16.62 13.26
N LYS A 175 -26.30 -16.95 12.28
CA LYS A 175 -25.90 -16.97 10.87
C LYS A 175 -25.51 -15.58 10.38
N LEU A 176 -26.32 -14.54 10.69
CA LEU A 176 -25.99 -13.17 10.33
C LEU A 176 -24.69 -12.72 10.98
N LYS A 177 -24.48 -13.07 12.26
CA LYS A 177 -23.24 -12.74 12.98
C LYS A 177 -22.02 -13.44 12.37
N ALA A 178 -22.17 -14.69 11.95
CA ALA A 178 -21.10 -15.44 11.29
C ALA A 178 -20.74 -14.83 9.92
N GLU A 179 -21.73 -14.46 9.11
CA GLU A 179 -21.54 -13.79 7.82
C GLU A 179 -20.86 -12.42 7.99
N LEU A 180 -21.30 -11.60 8.96
CA LEU A 180 -20.66 -10.33 9.29
C LEU A 180 -19.23 -10.53 9.76
N GLY A 181 -18.96 -11.57 10.55
CA GLY A 181 -17.59 -11.92 10.97
C GLY A 181 -16.70 -12.29 9.79
N GLY A 182 -17.21 -13.07 8.84
CA GLY A 182 -16.49 -13.43 7.60
C GLY A 182 -16.17 -12.22 6.73
N LEU A 183 -17.15 -11.33 6.52
CA LEU A 183 -16.96 -10.09 5.77
C LEU A 183 -15.97 -9.14 6.46
N SER A 184 -16.03 -9.03 7.79
CA SER A 184 -15.09 -8.23 8.57
C SER A 184 -13.65 -8.75 8.45
N SER A 185 -13.47 -10.06 8.49
CA SER A 185 -12.16 -10.68 8.27
C SER A 185 -11.65 -10.43 6.86
N ARG A 186 -12.50 -10.55 5.84
CA ARG A 186 -12.17 -10.25 4.45
C ARG A 186 -11.79 -8.77 4.27
N LYS A 187 -12.52 -7.85 4.91
CA LYS A 187 -12.19 -6.42 4.92
C LYS A 187 -10.79 -6.16 5.46
N THR A 188 -10.43 -6.75 6.60
CA THR A 188 -9.09 -6.61 7.20
C THR A 188 -8.00 -7.16 6.30
N THR A 189 -8.22 -8.28 5.62
CA THR A 189 -7.27 -8.85 4.65
C THR A 189 -7.06 -7.91 3.48
N LEU A 190 -8.14 -7.43 2.85
CA LEU A 190 -8.07 -6.48 1.72
C LEU A 190 -7.41 -5.17 2.11
N GLN A 191 -7.63 -4.66 3.33
CA GLN A 191 -6.95 -3.47 3.83
C GLN A 191 -5.44 -3.68 3.99
N ALA A 192 -5.03 -4.86 4.48
CA ALA A 192 -3.60 -5.19 4.60
C ALA A 192 -2.94 -5.36 3.22
N GLU A 193 -3.63 -5.97 2.28
CA GLU A 193 -3.20 -6.11 0.89
C GLU A 193 -3.07 -4.75 0.20
N LEU A 194 -4.08 -3.88 0.33
CA LEU A 194 -4.05 -2.53 -0.23
C LEU A 194 -2.86 -1.71 0.30
N ARG A 195 -2.53 -1.83 1.59
CA ARG A 195 -1.36 -1.14 2.15
C ARG A 195 -0.05 -1.62 1.53
N LYS A 196 0.08 -2.92 1.25
CA LYS A 196 1.27 -3.47 0.56
C LYS A 196 1.37 -2.94 -0.86
N ILE A 197 0.28 -3.00 -1.62
CA ILE A 197 0.21 -2.50 -3.00
C ILE A 197 0.53 -0.99 -3.04
N GLN A 198 0.00 -0.20 -2.12
CA GLN A 198 0.30 1.24 -2.03
C GLN A 198 1.76 1.54 -1.67
N GLN A 199 2.41 0.68 -0.90
CA GLN A 199 3.84 0.79 -0.63
C GLN A 199 4.65 0.49 -1.89
N GLU A 200 4.30 -0.55 -2.61
CA GLU A 200 4.90 -0.94 -3.88
C GLU A 200 4.70 0.16 -4.94
N GLU A 201 3.50 0.69 -5.10
CA GLU A 201 3.16 1.81 -5.98
C GLU A 201 4.10 3.00 -5.74
N LYS A 202 4.30 3.40 -4.48
CA LYS A 202 5.23 4.49 -4.12
C LYS A 202 6.69 4.18 -4.46
N GLU A 203 7.09 2.94 -4.36
CA GLU A 203 8.46 2.53 -4.73
C GLU A 203 8.65 2.63 -6.24
N TYR A 204 7.72 2.11 -7.04
CA TYR A 204 7.73 2.23 -8.51
C TYR A 204 7.67 3.69 -8.98
N ASP A 205 6.80 4.51 -8.39
CA ASP A 205 6.71 5.95 -8.68
C ASP A 205 8.05 6.65 -8.44
N THR A 206 8.71 6.32 -7.31
CA THR A 206 10.01 6.90 -6.97
C THR A 206 11.09 6.47 -7.97
N ILE A 207 11.09 5.20 -8.39
CA ILE A 207 12.01 4.68 -9.42
C ILE A 207 11.79 5.39 -10.75
N GLN A 208 10.55 5.51 -11.19
CA GLN A 208 10.21 6.19 -12.44
C GLN A 208 10.66 7.66 -12.44
N GLN A 209 10.39 8.37 -11.33
CA GLN A 209 10.84 9.76 -11.19
C GLN A 209 12.39 9.88 -11.18
N ASN A 210 13.07 8.97 -10.49
CA ASN A 210 14.54 8.95 -10.47
C ASN A 210 15.12 8.71 -11.87
N LEU A 211 14.55 7.76 -12.63
CA LEU A 211 14.97 7.51 -14.01
C LEU A 211 14.72 8.73 -14.91
N ASN A 212 13.56 9.37 -14.79
CA ASN A 212 13.26 10.58 -15.55
C ASN A 212 14.30 11.68 -15.27
N ILE A 213 14.70 11.87 -14.01
CA ILE A 213 15.75 12.85 -13.64
C ILE A 213 17.11 12.42 -14.21
N LEU A 214 17.46 11.14 -14.15
CA LEU A 214 18.75 10.64 -14.64
C LEU A 214 18.87 10.73 -16.16
N LEU A 215 17.78 10.41 -16.88
CA LEU A 215 17.73 10.45 -18.35
C LEU A 215 17.63 11.87 -18.89
N SER A 216 16.98 12.81 -18.17
CA SER A 216 16.83 14.21 -18.59
C SER A 216 18.08 15.06 -18.38
N LYS A 217 19.07 14.60 -17.61
CA LYS A 217 20.33 15.33 -17.44
C LYS A 217 21.17 15.22 -18.70
N PRO A 218 21.60 16.36 -19.30
CA PRO A 218 22.57 16.34 -20.38
C PRO A 218 23.85 15.64 -19.87
N PRO A 219 24.54 14.87 -20.74
CA PRO A 219 25.79 14.21 -20.35
C PRO A 219 26.74 15.26 -19.80
N ILE A 220 27.35 14.97 -18.66
CA ILE A 220 28.34 15.84 -18.01
C ILE A 220 29.39 16.15 -19.08
N SER A 221 29.43 17.38 -19.58
CA SER A 221 30.49 17.83 -20.44
C SER A 221 31.80 17.67 -19.65
N ARG A 222 32.65 16.75 -20.06
CA ARG A 222 34.02 16.65 -19.60
C ARG A 222 34.70 17.94 -20.06
N ASN A 223 34.71 18.95 -19.21
CA ASN A 223 35.62 20.06 -19.42
C ASN A 223 37.05 19.49 -19.40
N LYS A 224 37.54 19.19 -20.61
CA LYS A 224 38.97 19.12 -20.87
C LYS A 224 39.45 20.57 -20.86
N GLU A 225 39.84 21.05 -19.72
CA GLU A 225 40.82 22.12 -19.60
C GLU A 225 41.86 21.69 -18.59
N ILE A 226 42.75 20.84 -19.08
CA ILE A 226 44.11 20.79 -18.58
C ILE A 226 44.83 21.83 -19.45
N CYS A 227 44.85 23.07 -19.00
CA CYS A 227 45.83 24.04 -19.48
C CYS A 227 47.15 23.83 -18.72
N TYR A 228 48.19 23.77 -19.48
CA TYR A 228 49.62 23.64 -19.14
C TYR A 228 50.09 24.66 -18.10
#